data_01f6416440e1711e6b3a0aa6c7f51c38
#
_entry.id   01f6416440e1711e6b3a0aa6c7f51c38
#
_cell.length_a   1.000
_cell.length_b   1.000
_cell.length_c   1.000
_cell.angle_alpha   90.00
_cell.angle_beta   90.00
_cell.angle_gamma   90.00
#
_symmetry.space_group_name_H-M   'P 1'
#
loop_
_entity.id
_entity.type
_entity.pdbx_description
1 polymer ?
#
loop_
_entity_poly.entity_id
_entity_poly.type
_entity_poly.pdbx_seq_one_letter_code
_entity_poly.pdbx_strand_id
1 'polypeptide(L)'
;MTGTDTRNWRGVAAEDKDELPEQVSFLLRARSRRLLADLLRPYRREIILLVAVIVVCNAATLAIPYLVKVGIDAGIPPMTSGEGPGTLVTVVVAVLAAAAIQAATRQVFLGKTGRIGQDILLELRRRVFAHFQRLSLSFHDGYTSGRVVSRLTSDIEAISEMLESGFDGLVTAVLTLVGTAVLLLFLNVKLGLAALLPLPFLLLFTGWFRRQSSITYRRTRETVALVIVHFVESMTGIRAVQAFRREPRNQEIFSRLNADYRDANVRGAHLIALFTPGVKLIGNVTVAAILLYGGWLAIGGEVTIGVLAAFLLYLRQFYEPMQEISQFYNTFQSAGAALEKLSGVLEERPAVPEPRDPVPLERPHGRVRFEAVEFSYLDGTPVLPRMDLTIPAGQSVALVGTTGAGKTTLAKLVARFYDPVAGRVLLDGVDLRDLGERSLRTAVVLVTQENFLFAGSIADNVRFGRPDATTAEVVEAVRAVGAHDFVSALPEGYETQVGKHGGRLSAGQRQLVAFARAFLADPAVLILDEATSSLDVPGERLVQRAMRTILADRTALIIAHRLSTVEIADRVLVMDGGRIVEDGPPDRLIEGAGRFAGLHRAWLDSISDLPNVPE
;
A
#
# COMPACT_ATOMS: atom_id res chain seq x y z
N MET A 1 -19.10 -29.90 -19.40
CA MET A 1 -19.38 -29.17 -18.17
C MET A 1 -18.46 -27.99 -18.18
N THR A 2 -18.76 -27.02 -18.93
CA THR A 2 -19.49 -25.75 -18.69
C THR A 2 -18.74 -24.85 -17.72
N GLY A 3 -18.20 -23.79 -18.27
CA GLY A 3 -17.68 -22.56 -17.73
C GLY A 3 -17.71 -22.41 -16.20
N THR A 4 -16.57 -22.52 -15.57
CA THR A 4 -16.36 -22.03 -14.22
C THR A 4 -16.58 -20.51 -14.27
N ASP A 5 -17.67 -20.08 -13.65
CA ASP A 5 -18.05 -18.69 -13.50
C ASP A 5 -16.96 -17.97 -12.71
N THR A 6 -16.07 -17.27 -13.43
CA THR A 6 -14.93 -16.52 -12.87
C THR A 6 -15.37 -15.28 -12.08
N ARG A 7 -16.70 -15.03 -11.98
CA ARG A 7 -17.28 -13.88 -11.27
C ARG A 7 -17.22 -13.99 -9.75
N ASN A 8 -16.97 -15.18 -9.20
CA ASN A 8 -16.95 -15.42 -7.75
C ASN A 8 -15.55 -15.55 -7.14
N TRP A 9 -14.51 -15.26 -7.89
CA TRP A 9 -13.14 -15.32 -7.38
C TRP A 9 -12.79 -14.02 -6.65
N ARG A 10 -12.85 -14.06 -5.32
CA ARG A 10 -12.47 -12.95 -4.41
C ARG A 10 -11.02 -13.14 -3.96
N GLY A 11 -10.06 -12.81 -4.83
CA GLY A 11 -8.65 -12.70 -4.45
C GLY A 11 -8.20 -11.24 -4.46
N VAL A 12 -7.03 -10.96 -3.88
CA VAL A 12 -6.41 -9.60 -3.81
C VAL A 12 -6.45 -8.86 -5.16
N ALA A 13 -6.31 -9.59 -6.28
CA ALA A 13 -6.41 -9.02 -7.63
C ALA A 13 -7.85 -8.69 -8.08
N ALA A 14 -8.87 -9.30 -7.47
CA ALA A 14 -10.28 -9.01 -7.75
C ALA A 14 -10.78 -7.80 -6.94
N GLU A 15 -10.24 -7.60 -5.75
CA GLU A 15 -10.56 -6.46 -4.88
C GLU A 15 -10.13 -5.11 -5.48
N ASP A 16 -9.03 -5.08 -6.27
CA ASP A 16 -8.59 -3.88 -6.98
C ASP A 16 -9.47 -3.52 -8.19
N LYS A 17 -10.29 -4.44 -8.71
CA LYS A 17 -11.17 -4.17 -9.87
C LYS A 17 -12.36 -3.27 -9.54
N ASP A 18 -12.91 -3.39 -8.34
CA ASP A 18 -14.09 -2.62 -7.92
C ASP A 18 -13.77 -1.13 -7.65
N GLU A 19 -12.48 -0.77 -7.54
CA GLU A 19 -12.04 0.60 -7.28
C GLU A 19 -11.55 1.36 -8.52
N LEU A 20 -11.46 0.72 -9.70
CA LEU A 20 -10.99 1.41 -10.91
C LEU A 20 -12.14 2.20 -11.53
N PRO A 21 -12.11 3.54 -11.53
CA PRO A 21 -13.04 4.31 -12.34
C PRO A 21 -12.82 3.95 -13.81
N GLU A 22 -13.90 3.61 -14.52
CA GLU A 22 -13.87 3.12 -15.92
C GLU A 22 -13.21 4.08 -16.92
N GLN A 23 -12.99 5.35 -16.57
CA GLN A 23 -12.27 6.34 -17.38
C GLN A 23 -11.52 7.33 -16.49
N VAL A 24 -10.20 7.20 -16.43
CA VAL A 24 -9.35 8.29 -15.93
C VAL A 24 -9.34 9.37 -17.02
N SER A 25 -10.05 10.46 -16.79
CA SER A 25 -9.99 11.64 -17.65
C SER A 25 -8.56 12.23 -17.59
N PHE A 26 -8.11 12.89 -18.68
CA PHE A 26 -6.84 13.64 -18.70
C PHE A 26 -6.75 14.71 -17.61
N LEU A 27 -7.87 15.03 -16.95
CA LEU A 27 -7.94 15.94 -15.84
C LEU A 27 -7.97 15.12 -14.55
N LEU A 28 -6.89 15.15 -13.81
CA LEU A 28 -6.85 14.65 -12.43
C LEU A 28 -8.02 15.23 -11.64
N ARG A 29 -8.69 14.42 -10.83
CA ARG A 29 -9.76 14.90 -9.94
C ARG A 29 -9.21 15.98 -9.00
N ALA A 30 -10.08 16.85 -8.52
CA ALA A 30 -9.69 18.01 -7.72
C ALA A 30 -8.84 17.65 -6.50
N ARG A 31 -9.12 16.51 -5.86
CA ARG A 31 -8.37 15.99 -4.70
C ARG A 31 -6.95 15.56 -5.08
N SER A 32 -6.79 14.81 -6.17
CA SER A 32 -5.47 14.35 -6.65
C SER A 32 -4.58 15.53 -7.07
N ARG A 33 -5.18 16.55 -7.70
CA ARG A 33 -4.47 17.80 -8.04
C ARG A 33 -4.01 18.58 -6.81
N ARG A 34 -4.83 18.64 -5.75
CA ARG A 34 -4.45 19.29 -4.49
C ARG A 34 -3.28 18.56 -3.84
N LEU A 35 -3.36 17.23 -3.73
CA LEU A 35 -2.27 16.42 -3.17
C LEU A 35 -0.96 16.65 -3.93
N LEU A 36 -1.00 16.55 -5.27
CA LEU A 36 0.18 16.78 -6.10
C LEU A 36 0.72 18.22 -5.96
N ALA A 37 -0.17 19.21 -5.96
CA ALA A 37 0.22 20.61 -5.79
C ALA A 37 0.87 20.87 -4.42
N ASP A 38 0.36 20.29 -3.35
CA ASP A 38 0.93 20.40 -2.01
C ASP A 38 2.31 19.76 -1.92
N LEU A 39 2.51 18.60 -2.56
CA LEU A 39 3.80 17.92 -2.61
C LEU A 39 4.84 18.70 -3.43
N LEU A 40 4.43 19.33 -4.53
CA LEU A 40 5.32 20.11 -5.41
C LEU A 40 5.61 21.53 -4.89
N ARG A 41 4.74 22.07 -4.04
CA ARG A 41 4.82 23.46 -3.55
C ARG A 41 6.18 23.84 -2.92
N PRO A 42 6.85 23.01 -2.10
CA PRO A 42 8.17 23.32 -1.53
C PRO A 42 9.23 23.49 -2.61
N TYR A 43 9.13 22.76 -3.71
CA TYR A 43 10.15 22.67 -4.77
C TYR A 43 9.93 23.64 -5.94
N ARG A 44 8.99 24.61 -5.83
CA ARG A 44 8.63 25.53 -6.94
C ARG A 44 9.82 26.22 -7.58
N ARG A 45 10.75 26.72 -6.77
CA ARG A 45 11.95 27.42 -7.26
C ARG A 45 12.88 26.48 -8.03
N GLU A 46 13.07 25.28 -7.52
CA GLU A 46 13.88 24.25 -8.16
C GLU A 46 13.27 23.76 -9.47
N ILE A 47 11.95 23.59 -9.51
CA ILE A 47 11.21 23.22 -10.73
C ILE A 47 11.37 24.29 -11.80
N ILE A 48 11.26 25.58 -11.47
CA ILE A 48 11.48 26.69 -12.42
C ILE A 48 12.92 26.65 -12.96
N LEU A 49 13.92 26.41 -12.08
CA LEU A 49 15.30 26.24 -12.50
C LEU A 49 15.47 25.04 -13.44
N LEU A 50 14.84 23.91 -13.14
CA LEU A 50 14.88 22.71 -13.98
C LEU A 50 14.26 22.95 -15.36
N VAL A 51 13.16 23.71 -15.43
CA VAL A 51 12.58 24.13 -16.71
C VAL A 51 13.56 24.98 -17.51
N ALA A 52 14.27 25.92 -16.88
CA ALA A 52 15.30 26.70 -17.56
C ALA A 52 16.47 25.83 -18.04
N VAL A 53 16.94 24.90 -17.20
CA VAL A 53 18.02 23.97 -17.55
C VAL A 53 17.64 23.07 -18.73
N ILE A 54 16.40 22.55 -18.78
CA ILE A 54 15.97 21.68 -19.88
C ILE A 54 15.80 22.47 -21.19
N VAL A 55 15.36 23.72 -21.12
CA VAL A 55 15.30 24.61 -22.29
C VAL A 55 16.70 24.85 -22.85
N VAL A 56 17.69 25.13 -22.00
CA VAL A 56 19.10 25.30 -22.43
C VAL A 56 19.64 23.99 -23.02
N CYS A 57 19.37 22.86 -22.37
CA CYS A 57 19.75 21.53 -22.87
C CYS A 57 19.19 21.28 -24.28
N ASN A 58 17.90 21.56 -24.46
CA ASN A 58 17.22 21.34 -25.74
C ASN A 58 17.73 22.32 -26.82
N ALA A 59 17.97 23.60 -26.47
CA ALA A 59 18.56 24.58 -27.37
C ALA A 59 19.97 24.15 -27.85
N ALA A 60 20.80 23.61 -26.94
CA ALA A 60 22.11 23.07 -27.30
C ALA A 60 21.99 21.86 -28.24
N THR A 61 21.03 20.96 -27.99
CA THR A 61 20.72 19.79 -28.84
C THR A 61 20.33 20.24 -30.26
N LEU A 62 19.44 21.23 -30.36
CA LEU A 62 18.96 21.75 -31.64
C LEU A 62 20.00 22.60 -32.38
N ALA A 63 20.98 23.18 -31.68
CA ALA A 63 22.06 23.96 -32.29
C ALA A 63 23.04 23.07 -33.09
N ILE A 64 23.24 21.82 -32.70
CA ILE A 64 24.24 20.93 -33.34
C ILE A 64 23.98 20.75 -34.85
N PRO A 65 22.80 20.37 -35.34
CA PRO A 65 22.56 20.25 -36.77
C PRO A 65 22.71 21.57 -37.52
N TYR A 66 22.33 22.70 -36.89
CA TYR A 66 22.53 24.03 -37.48
C TYR A 66 24.01 24.38 -37.61
N LEU A 67 24.81 24.10 -36.61
CA LEU A 67 26.27 24.30 -36.66
C LEU A 67 26.93 23.41 -37.74
N VAL A 68 26.46 22.17 -37.88
CA VAL A 68 26.93 21.31 -38.97
C VAL A 68 26.62 21.91 -40.33
N LYS A 69 25.43 22.50 -40.54
CA LYS A 69 25.09 23.26 -41.75
C LYS A 69 26.10 24.39 -41.96
N VAL A 70 26.37 25.20 -40.97
CA VAL A 70 27.33 26.33 -41.05
C VAL A 70 28.74 25.83 -41.37
N GLY A 71 29.15 24.70 -40.80
CA GLY A 71 30.46 24.08 -41.10
C GLY A 71 30.59 23.65 -42.54
N ILE A 72 29.52 23.04 -43.10
CA ILE A 72 29.52 22.62 -44.50
C ILE A 72 29.48 23.80 -45.46
N ASP A 73 28.59 24.78 -45.22
CA ASP A 73 28.33 25.86 -46.15
C ASP A 73 29.39 27.00 -46.09
N ALA A 74 29.93 27.29 -44.90
CA ALA A 74 30.86 28.40 -44.69
C ALA A 74 32.26 27.94 -44.25
N GLY A 75 32.41 26.70 -43.76
CA GLY A 75 33.70 26.19 -43.27
C GLY A 75 34.52 25.45 -44.30
N ILE A 76 33.86 24.69 -45.20
CA ILE A 76 34.57 23.89 -46.23
C ILE A 76 35.04 24.75 -47.41
N PRO A 77 34.26 25.70 -47.97
CA PRO A 77 34.67 26.48 -49.14
C PRO A 77 35.99 27.26 -48.95
N PRO A 78 36.26 27.93 -47.81
CA PRO A 78 37.55 28.61 -47.59
C PRO A 78 38.76 27.68 -47.60
N MET A 79 38.58 26.42 -47.21
CA MET A 79 39.68 25.43 -47.30
C MET A 79 40.01 25.05 -48.74
N THR A 80 39.01 24.98 -49.60
CA THR A 80 39.21 24.65 -51.03
C THR A 80 39.76 25.85 -51.83
N SER A 81 39.54 27.08 -51.37
CA SER A 81 40.11 28.31 -51.94
C SER A 81 41.48 28.69 -51.40
N GLY A 82 42.06 27.96 -50.42
CA GLY A 82 43.35 28.23 -49.83
C GLY A 82 43.38 29.26 -48.69
N GLU A 83 42.24 29.71 -48.20
CA GLU A 83 42.09 30.70 -47.10
C GLU A 83 42.31 30.13 -45.71
N GLY A 84 42.46 28.79 -45.59
CA GLY A 84 42.77 28.07 -44.36
C GLY A 84 41.55 27.58 -43.58
N PRO A 85 41.74 26.75 -42.51
CA PRO A 85 40.66 26.01 -41.83
C PRO A 85 39.97 26.82 -40.70
N GLY A 86 40.23 28.11 -40.52
CA GLY A 86 39.81 28.89 -39.35
C GLY A 86 38.31 28.82 -39.03
N THR A 87 37.47 28.98 -40.06
CA THR A 87 36.01 28.92 -39.91
C THR A 87 35.53 27.53 -39.51
N LEU A 88 36.09 26.48 -40.13
CA LEU A 88 35.72 25.09 -39.80
C LEU A 88 36.14 24.74 -38.36
N VAL A 89 37.33 25.13 -37.94
CA VAL A 89 37.82 24.94 -36.56
C VAL A 89 36.88 25.63 -35.58
N THR A 90 36.47 26.88 -35.86
CA THR A 90 35.51 27.60 -35.00
C THR A 90 34.17 26.85 -34.87
N VAL A 91 33.64 26.33 -35.97
CA VAL A 91 32.39 25.55 -35.95
C VAL A 91 32.57 24.24 -35.17
N VAL A 92 33.67 23.54 -35.34
CA VAL A 92 33.95 22.31 -34.59
C VAL A 92 34.02 22.59 -33.10
N VAL A 93 34.71 23.67 -32.70
CA VAL A 93 34.74 24.09 -31.29
C VAL A 93 33.36 24.45 -30.79
N ALA A 94 32.53 25.13 -31.57
CA ALA A 94 31.14 25.44 -31.21
C ALA A 94 30.25 24.17 -31.05
N VAL A 95 30.44 23.17 -31.91
CA VAL A 95 29.74 21.87 -31.79
C VAL A 95 30.15 21.15 -30.50
N LEU A 96 31.48 21.12 -30.21
CA LEU A 96 31.98 20.51 -28.97
C LEU A 96 31.49 21.27 -27.72
N ALA A 97 31.45 22.59 -27.78
CA ALA A 97 30.87 23.40 -26.70
C ALA A 97 29.37 23.13 -26.50
N ALA A 98 28.60 23.06 -27.59
CA ALA A 98 27.17 22.73 -27.52
C ALA A 98 26.95 21.32 -26.93
N ALA A 99 27.75 20.33 -27.35
CA ALA A 99 27.68 18.97 -26.80
C ALA A 99 28.08 18.94 -25.30
N ALA A 100 29.07 19.70 -24.88
CA ALA A 100 29.46 19.79 -23.48
C ALA A 100 28.38 20.49 -22.63
N ILE A 101 27.76 21.56 -23.14
CA ILE A 101 26.62 22.23 -22.48
C ILE A 101 25.44 21.26 -22.38
N GLN A 102 25.10 20.54 -23.44
CA GLN A 102 24.05 19.52 -23.43
C GLN A 102 24.30 18.46 -22.35
N ALA A 103 25.51 17.88 -22.30
CA ALA A 103 25.88 16.85 -21.33
C ALA A 103 25.82 17.39 -19.89
N ALA A 104 26.40 18.57 -19.63
CA ALA A 104 26.40 19.17 -18.30
C ALA A 104 24.98 19.53 -17.81
N THR A 105 24.18 20.16 -18.67
CA THR A 105 22.78 20.51 -18.34
C THR A 105 21.93 19.27 -18.14
N ARG A 106 22.11 18.21 -18.95
CA ARG A 106 21.42 16.93 -18.78
C ARG A 106 21.77 16.25 -17.47
N GLN A 107 23.04 16.23 -17.09
CA GLN A 107 23.48 15.68 -15.81
C GLN A 107 22.86 16.43 -14.62
N VAL A 108 22.88 17.77 -14.65
CA VAL A 108 22.27 18.61 -13.60
C VAL A 108 20.75 18.35 -13.52
N PHE A 109 20.09 18.29 -14.67
CA PHE A 109 18.65 18.06 -14.74
C PHE A 109 18.27 16.71 -14.14
N LEU A 110 18.88 15.61 -14.60
CA LEU A 110 18.58 14.26 -14.12
C LEU A 110 18.89 14.10 -12.63
N GLY A 111 20.03 14.62 -12.18
CA GLY A 111 20.43 14.55 -10.77
C GLY A 111 19.49 15.30 -9.83
N LYS A 112 19.04 16.50 -10.23
CA LYS A 112 18.11 17.29 -9.41
C LYS A 112 16.68 16.74 -9.47
N THR A 113 16.20 16.33 -10.64
CA THR A 113 14.86 15.74 -10.79
C THR A 113 14.74 14.45 -9.99
N GLY A 114 15.75 13.56 -10.05
CA GLY A 114 15.77 12.35 -9.26
C GLY A 114 15.74 12.63 -7.75
N ARG A 115 16.54 13.62 -7.27
CA ARG A 115 16.52 14.01 -5.85
C ARG A 115 15.14 14.52 -5.42
N ILE A 116 14.56 15.47 -6.15
CA ILE A 116 13.23 16.04 -5.85
C ILE A 116 12.17 14.95 -5.87
N GLY A 117 12.21 14.05 -6.86
CA GLY A 117 11.32 12.91 -6.95
C GLY A 117 11.38 12.04 -5.68
N GLN A 118 12.58 11.63 -5.26
CA GLN A 118 12.76 10.80 -4.07
C GLN A 118 12.36 11.52 -2.77
N ASP A 119 12.61 12.81 -2.64
CA ASP A 119 12.19 13.60 -1.47
C ASP A 119 10.65 13.66 -1.38
N ILE A 120 9.96 13.87 -2.51
CA ILE A 120 8.49 13.85 -2.59
C ILE A 120 7.94 12.48 -2.19
N LEU A 121 8.56 11.40 -2.69
CA LEU A 121 8.13 10.03 -2.36
C LEU A 121 8.36 9.69 -0.89
N LEU A 122 9.46 10.13 -0.31
CA LEU A 122 9.72 9.97 1.12
C LEU A 122 8.63 10.65 1.95
N GLU A 123 8.31 11.89 1.62
CA GLU A 123 7.25 12.65 2.30
C GLU A 123 5.88 11.99 2.13
N LEU A 124 5.55 11.53 0.93
CA LEU A 124 4.29 10.85 0.66
C LEU A 124 4.18 9.53 1.46
N ARG A 125 5.24 8.71 1.48
CA ARG A 125 5.28 7.48 2.28
C ARG A 125 5.08 7.77 3.77
N ARG A 126 5.75 8.79 4.30
CA ARG A 126 5.58 9.21 5.70
C ARG A 126 4.16 9.62 6.02
N ARG A 127 3.54 10.45 5.16
CA ARG A 127 2.15 10.90 5.34
C ARG A 127 1.16 9.75 5.30
N VAL A 128 1.28 8.88 4.30
CA VAL A 128 0.38 7.72 4.13
C VAL A 128 0.53 6.75 5.29
N PHE A 129 1.77 6.42 5.69
CA PHE A 129 2.01 5.53 6.82
C PHE A 129 1.48 6.11 8.15
N ALA A 130 1.79 7.37 8.45
CA ALA A 130 1.29 8.03 9.65
C ALA A 130 -0.24 8.12 9.67
N HIS A 131 -0.86 8.29 8.49
CA HIS A 131 -2.31 8.33 8.38
C HIS A 131 -2.95 6.96 8.61
N PHE A 132 -2.42 5.89 8.01
CA PHE A 132 -2.88 4.53 8.28
C PHE A 132 -2.86 4.18 9.78
N GLN A 133 -1.82 4.61 10.50
CA GLN A 133 -1.74 4.36 11.95
C GLN A 133 -2.80 5.11 12.78
N ARG A 134 -3.36 6.21 12.24
CA ARG A 134 -4.41 7.01 12.91
C ARG A 134 -5.82 6.56 12.56
N LEU A 135 -5.98 5.77 11.50
CA LEU A 135 -7.29 5.26 11.11
C LEU A 135 -7.81 4.25 12.13
N SER A 136 -9.12 4.26 12.35
CA SER A 136 -9.78 3.38 13.31
C SER A 136 -9.75 1.91 12.89
N LEU A 137 -9.97 1.01 13.84
CA LEU A 137 -10.01 -0.44 13.58
C LEU A 137 -11.09 -0.79 12.55
N SER A 138 -12.22 -0.08 12.53
CA SER A 138 -13.29 -0.26 11.53
C SER A 138 -12.80 -0.12 10.09
N PHE A 139 -11.88 0.81 9.84
CA PHE A 139 -11.24 0.94 8.54
C PHE A 139 -10.37 -0.29 8.22
N HIS A 140 -9.53 -0.72 9.16
CA HIS A 140 -8.63 -1.86 8.97
C HIS A 140 -9.37 -3.21 8.86
N ASP A 141 -10.52 -3.37 9.52
CA ASP A 141 -11.38 -4.54 9.38
C ASP A 141 -11.99 -4.65 7.96
N GLY A 142 -12.23 -3.51 7.29
CA GLY A 142 -12.74 -3.44 5.91
C GLY A 142 -11.65 -3.29 4.83
N TYR A 143 -10.43 -2.87 5.20
CA TYR A 143 -9.34 -2.56 4.27
C TYR A 143 -8.20 -3.56 4.44
N THR A 144 -8.06 -4.48 3.49
CA THR A 144 -7.12 -5.60 3.62
C THR A 144 -5.65 -5.17 3.71
N SER A 145 -4.83 -5.95 4.43
CA SER A 145 -3.38 -5.71 4.55
C SER A 145 -2.67 -5.68 3.19
N GLY A 146 -3.15 -6.47 2.22
CA GLY A 146 -2.66 -6.46 0.85
C GLY A 146 -2.86 -5.11 0.15
N ARG A 147 -4.02 -4.46 0.36
CA ARG A 147 -4.28 -3.10 -0.15
C ARG A 147 -3.36 -2.08 0.50
N VAL A 148 -3.15 -2.15 1.82
CA VAL A 148 -2.20 -1.25 2.52
C VAL A 148 -0.80 -1.36 1.92
N VAL A 149 -0.31 -2.59 1.72
CA VAL A 149 1.00 -2.84 1.10
C VAL A 149 1.04 -2.26 -0.32
N SER A 150 0.01 -2.53 -1.15
CA SER A 150 -0.06 -1.99 -2.53
C SER A 150 -0.02 -0.46 -2.58
N ARG A 151 -0.69 0.24 -1.63
CA ARG A 151 -0.62 1.72 -1.55
C ARG A 151 0.78 2.24 -1.25
N LEU A 152 1.55 1.54 -0.37
CA LEU A 152 2.90 1.95 0.02
C LEU A 152 4.00 1.49 -0.95
N THR A 153 3.70 0.58 -1.87
CA THR A 153 4.63 0.05 -2.87
C THR A 153 4.25 0.48 -4.28
N SER A 154 3.41 -0.30 -4.96
CA SER A 154 3.10 -0.14 -6.39
C SER A 154 2.46 1.20 -6.76
N ASP A 155 1.58 1.75 -5.91
CA ASP A 155 0.96 3.05 -6.21
C ASP A 155 1.97 4.20 -6.06
N ILE A 156 2.85 4.13 -5.06
CA ILE A 156 3.93 5.12 -4.90
C ILE A 156 4.94 4.98 -6.04
N GLU A 157 5.26 3.75 -6.48
CA GLU A 157 6.17 3.50 -7.58
C GLU A 157 5.65 4.06 -8.91
N ALA A 158 4.35 3.96 -9.17
CA ALA A 158 3.72 4.59 -10.35
C ALA A 158 3.86 6.12 -10.34
N ILE A 159 3.80 6.75 -9.16
CA ILE A 159 4.04 8.19 -9.01
C ILE A 159 5.52 8.51 -9.21
N SER A 160 6.44 7.66 -8.69
CA SER A 160 7.88 7.77 -8.89
C SER A 160 8.23 7.81 -10.38
N GLU A 161 7.76 6.82 -11.13
CA GLU A 161 8.00 6.73 -12.57
C GLU A 161 7.53 7.99 -13.31
N MET A 162 6.37 8.53 -12.95
CA MET A 162 5.86 9.78 -13.53
C MET A 162 6.76 10.98 -13.19
N LEU A 163 7.23 11.09 -11.96
CA LEU A 163 8.05 12.23 -11.51
C LEU A 163 9.46 12.19 -12.07
N GLU A 164 10.07 11.01 -12.16
CA GLU A 164 11.47 10.83 -12.55
C GLU A 164 11.67 10.82 -14.08
N SER A 165 10.81 10.15 -14.81
CA SER A 165 10.95 9.94 -16.25
C SER A 165 9.82 10.57 -17.08
N GLY A 166 8.60 10.61 -16.54
CA GLY A 166 7.42 11.03 -17.29
C GLY A 166 7.47 12.50 -17.70
N PHE A 167 7.73 13.40 -16.77
CA PHE A 167 7.78 14.84 -17.08
C PHE A 167 9.00 15.21 -17.94
N ASP A 168 10.15 14.58 -17.71
CA ASP A 168 11.33 14.79 -18.54
C ASP A 168 11.06 14.40 -19.98
N GLY A 169 10.57 13.19 -20.22
CA GLY A 169 10.25 12.69 -21.54
C GLY A 169 9.26 13.58 -22.28
N LEU A 170 8.18 14.01 -21.63
CA LEU A 170 7.17 14.88 -22.24
C LEU A 170 7.74 16.27 -22.60
N VAL A 171 8.40 16.94 -21.66
CA VAL A 171 8.90 18.31 -21.87
C VAL A 171 9.97 18.30 -22.95
N THR A 172 10.92 17.37 -22.88
CA THR A 172 11.96 17.20 -23.89
C THR A 172 11.35 16.89 -25.26
N ALA A 173 10.41 15.95 -25.32
CA ALA A 173 9.74 15.55 -26.56
C ALA A 173 9.02 16.72 -27.24
N VAL A 174 8.25 17.50 -26.47
CA VAL A 174 7.51 18.67 -26.99
C VAL A 174 8.47 19.76 -27.45
N LEU A 175 9.50 20.09 -26.66
CA LEU A 175 10.49 21.11 -27.03
C LEU A 175 11.29 20.71 -28.27
N THR A 176 11.70 19.44 -28.37
CA THR A 176 12.43 18.93 -29.52
C THR A 176 11.55 18.94 -30.77
N LEU A 177 10.31 18.46 -30.69
CA LEU A 177 9.40 18.38 -31.81
C LEU A 177 9.04 19.78 -32.35
N VAL A 178 8.65 20.69 -31.45
CA VAL A 178 8.32 22.07 -31.83
C VAL A 178 9.56 22.81 -32.32
N GLY A 179 10.69 22.70 -31.60
CA GLY A 179 11.93 23.37 -32.00
C GLY A 179 12.46 22.88 -33.35
N THR A 180 12.45 21.57 -33.59
CA THR A 180 12.83 20.99 -34.87
C THR A 180 11.91 21.44 -36.00
N ALA A 181 10.58 21.43 -35.80
CA ALA A 181 9.63 21.87 -36.81
C ALA A 181 9.85 23.36 -37.19
N VAL A 182 10.05 24.22 -36.18
CA VAL A 182 10.35 25.66 -36.41
C VAL A 182 11.66 25.82 -37.18
N LEU A 183 12.72 25.10 -36.81
CA LEU A 183 14.03 25.19 -37.49
C LEU A 183 13.99 24.65 -38.93
N LEU A 184 13.24 23.58 -39.19
CA LEU A 184 13.05 23.07 -40.54
C LEU A 184 12.36 24.12 -41.45
N LEU A 185 11.30 24.79 -40.94
CA LEU A 185 10.63 25.85 -41.68
C LEU A 185 11.51 27.11 -41.84
N PHE A 186 12.30 27.45 -40.81
CA PHE A 186 13.22 28.58 -40.85
C PHE A 186 14.36 28.37 -41.89
N LEU A 187 14.90 27.18 -41.96
CA LEU A 187 15.98 26.84 -42.90
C LEU A 187 15.54 26.88 -44.34
N ASN A 188 14.42 26.28 -44.69
CA ASN A 188 13.79 26.35 -46.01
C ASN A 188 12.30 25.94 -45.91
N VAL A 189 11.40 26.83 -46.29
CA VAL A 189 9.95 26.60 -46.15
C VAL A 189 9.46 25.45 -47.05
N LYS A 190 9.97 25.34 -48.31
CA LYS A 190 9.55 24.29 -49.24
C LYS A 190 9.92 22.89 -48.72
N LEU A 191 11.18 22.71 -48.30
CA LEU A 191 11.65 21.46 -47.71
C LEU A 191 11.00 21.19 -46.35
N GLY A 192 10.80 22.23 -45.52
CA GLY A 192 10.16 22.13 -44.22
C GLY A 192 8.71 21.61 -44.32
N LEU A 193 7.92 22.16 -45.26
CA LEU A 193 6.56 21.65 -45.51
C LEU A 193 6.58 20.21 -46.05
N ALA A 194 7.50 19.87 -46.96
CA ALA A 194 7.64 18.51 -47.43
C ALA A 194 8.05 17.53 -46.30
N ALA A 195 8.93 17.95 -45.38
CA ALA A 195 9.34 17.18 -44.21
C ALA A 195 8.21 16.94 -43.21
N LEU A 196 7.30 17.92 -43.03
CA LEU A 196 6.16 17.85 -42.11
C LEU A 196 4.93 17.15 -42.74
N LEU A 197 4.88 16.95 -44.06
CA LEU A 197 3.76 16.32 -44.77
C LEU A 197 3.36 14.93 -44.20
N PRO A 198 4.29 14.04 -43.79
CA PRO A 198 3.94 12.75 -43.19
C PRO A 198 3.39 12.82 -41.79
N LEU A 199 3.47 13.98 -41.08
CA LEU A 199 3.06 14.12 -39.70
C LEU A 199 1.57 13.78 -39.46
N PRO A 200 0.58 14.25 -40.25
CA PRO A 200 -0.82 13.87 -40.06
C PRO A 200 -1.01 12.34 -40.15
N PHE A 201 -0.33 11.69 -41.09
CA PHE A 201 -0.39 10.22 -41.25
C PHE A 201 0.22 9.51 -40.03
N LEU A 202 1.33 10.01 -39.52
CA LEU A 202 1.98 9.49 -38.31
C LEU A 202 1.09 9.64 -37.08
N LEU A 203 0.40 10.78 -36.93
CA LEU A 203 -0.54 11.00 -35.83
C LEU A 203 -1.75 10.06 -35.91
N LEU A 204 -2.29 9.82 -37.10
CA LEU A 204 -3.37 8.84 -37.31
C LEU A 204 -2.91 7.40 -36.99
N PHE A 205 -1.72 7.03 -37.43
CA PHE A 205 -1.12 5.72 -37.16
C PHE A 205 -0.87 5.50 -35.66
N THR A 206 -0.34 6.51 -34.98
CA THR A 206 -0.15 6.50 -33.51
C THR A 206 -1.49 6.42 -32.78
N GLY A 207 -2.51 7.15 -33.22
CA GLY A 207 -3.86 7.11 -32.69
C GLY A 207 -4.51 5.72 -32.81
N TRP A 208 -4.37 5.09 -33.99
CA TRP A 208 -4.80 3.72 -34.22
C TRP A 208 -4.07 2.73 -33.31
N PHE A 209 -2.73 2.81 -33.23
CA PHE A 209 -1.93 1.96 -32.35
C PHE A 209 -2.36 2.11 -30.89
N ARG A 210 -2.55 3.33 -30.39
CA ARG A 210 -2.99 3.60 -29.02
C ARG A 210 -4.32 2.94 -28.70
N ARG A 211 -5.29 3.03 -29.61
CA ARG A 211 -6.61 2.40 -29.44
C ARG A 211 -6.48 0.86 -29.35
N GLN A 212 -5.70 0.26 -30.24
CA GLN A 212 -5.53 -1.19 -30.29
C GLN A 212 -4.72 -1.72 -29.11
N SER A 213 -3.65 -1.00 -28.71
CA SER A 213 -2.86 -1.31 -27.53
C SER A 213 -3.69 -1.29 -26.25
N SER A 214 -4.55 -0.30 -26.06
CA SER A 214 -5.41 -0.20 -24.87
C SER A 214 -6.29 -1.44 -24.69
N ILE A 215 -6.88 -1.97 -25.77
CA ILE A 215 -7.70 -3.18 -25.73
C ILE A 215 -6.84 -4.40 -25.38
N THR A 216 -5.68 -4.53 -26.02
CA THR A 216 -4.78 -5.67 -25.85
C THR A 216 -4.17 -5.69 -24.45
N TYR A 217 -3.69 -4.57 -23.95
CA TYR A 217 -3.13 -4.47 -22.59
C TYR A 217 -4.17 -4.72 -21.48
N ARG A 218 -5.43 -4.32 -21.71
CA ARG A 218 -6.52 -4.70 -20.78
C ARG A 218 -6.64 -6.21 -20.71
N ARG A 219 -6.68 -6.88 -21.84
CA ARG A 219 -6.75 -8.35 -21.89
C ARG A 219 -5.55 -9.02 -21.23
N THR A 220 -4.34 -8.51 -21.44
CA THR A 220 -3.12 -9.00 -20.79
C THR A 220 -3.21 -8.88 -19.27
N ARG A 221 -3.69 -7.74 -18.74
CA ARG A 221 -3.90 -7.54 -17.29
C ARG A 221 -4.94 -8.52 -16.71
N GLU A 222 -6.03 -8.74 -17.42
CA GLU A 222 -7.06 -9.69 -16.97
C GLU A 222 -6.51 -11.12 -16.93
N THR A 223 -5.77 -11.54 -17.92
CA THR A 223 -5.21 -12.91 -17.99
C THR A 223 -4.10 -13.13 -16.96
N VAL A 224 -3.18 -12.16 -16.76
CA VAL A 224 -2.13 -12.30 -15.73
C VAL A 224 -2.73 -12.31 -14.31
N ALA A 225 -3.79 -11.54 -14.07
CA ALA A 225 -4.46 -11.56 -12.77
C ALA A 225 -5.01 -12.95 -12.43
N LEU A 226 -5.60 -13.66 -13.42
CA LEU A 226 -6.06 -15.04 -13.23
C LEU A 226 -4.92 -16.02 -12.94
N VAL A 227 -3.77 -15.87 -13.60
CA VAL A 227 -2.57 -16.67 -13.34
C VAL A 227 -2.09 -16.46 -11.90
N ILE A 228 -1.97 -15.20 -11.46
CA ILE A 228 -1.51 -14.86 -10.12
C ILE A 228 -2.48 -15.38 -9.05
N VAL A 229 -3.78 -15.18 -9.22
CA VAL A 229 -4.80 -15.65 -8.27
C VAL A 229 -4.70 -17.15 -8.09
N HIS A 230 -4.68 -17.93 -9.20
CA HIS A 230 -4.58 -19.38 -9.13
C HIS A 230 -3.26 -19.85 -8.49
N PHE A 231 -2.15 -19.17 -8.79
CA PHE A 231 -0.84 -19.47 -8.18
C PHE A 231 -0.87 -19.24 -6.67
N VAL A 232 -1.35 -18.08 -6.21
CA VAL A 232 -1.44 -17.74 -4.78
C VAL A 232 -2.35 -18.71 -4.04
N GLU A 233 -3.52 -19.02 -4.61
CA GLU A 233 -4.47 -19.99 -4.03
C GLU A 233 -3.84 -21.38 -3.89
N SER A 234 -3.19 -21.88 -4.97
CA SER A 234 -2.52 -23.19 -4.96
C SER A 234 -1.39 -23.25 -3.94
N MET A 235 -0.58 -22.18 -3.80
CA MET A 235 0.53 -22.14 -2.85
C MET A 235 0.04 -21.97 -1.41
N THR A 236 -0.99 -21.18 -1.17
CA THR A 236 -1.61 -21.05 0.16
C THR A 236 -2.24 -22.37 0.60
N GLY A 237 -2.90 -23.06 -0.33
CA GLY A 237 -3.53 -24.36 -0.11
C GLY A 237 -2.63 -25.57 -0.39
N ILE A 238 -1.30 -25.41 -0.45
CA ILE A 238 -0.38 -26.48 -0.93
C ILE A 238 -0.51 -27.79 -0.14
N ARG A 239 -0.77 -27.70 1.17
CA ARG A 239 -0.98 -28.89 2.01
C ARG A 239 -2.20 -29.70 1.55
N ALA A 240 -3.30 -29.03 1.21
CA ALA A 240 -4.50 -29.69 0.69
C ALA A 240 -4.25 -30.25 -0.72
N VAL A 241 -3.57 -29.50 -1.59
CA VAL A 241 -3.20 -29.93 -2.95
C VAL A 241 -2.42 -31.25 -2.87
N GLN A 242 -1.38 -31.32 -2.01
CA GLN A 242 -0.55 -32.51 -1.83
C GLN A 242 -1.30 -33.65 -1.13
N ALA A 243 -2.04 -33.35 -0.05
CA ALA A 243 -2.79 -34.38 0.69
C ALA A 243 -3.83 -35.10 -0.17
N PHE A 244 -4.47 -34.38 -1.10
CA PHE A 244 -5.46 -34.93 -2.02
C PHE A 244 -4.92 -35.28 -3.41
N ARG A 245 -3.61 -35.22 -3.63
CA ARG A 245 -2.93 -35.51 -4.90
C ARG A 245 -3.53 -34.75 -6.09
N ARG A 246 -3.78 -33.44 -5.92
CA ARG A 246 -4.42 -32.59 -6.93
C ARG A 246 -3.42 -31.84 -7.81
N GLU A 247 -2.10 -32.10 -7.68
CA GLU A 247 -1.04 -31.45 -8.43
C GLU A 247 -1.26 -31.53 -9.95
N PRO A 248 -1.62 -32.71 -10.56
CA PRO A 248 -1.83 -32.79 -11.99
C PRO A 248 -2.97 -31.89 -12.48
N ARG A 249 -4.05 -31.81 -11.69
CA ARG A 249 -5.21 -30.96 -12.04
C ARG A 249 -4.89 -29.47 -11.91
N ASN A 250 -4.19 -29.09 -10.85
CA ASN A 250 -3.73 -27.72 -10.67
C ASN A 250 -2.75 -27.31 -11.77
N GLN A 251 -1.83 -28.18 -12.17
CA GLN A 251 -0.91 -27.96 -13.27
C GLN A 251 -1.65 -27.77 -14.61
N GLU A 252 -2.69 -28.54 -14.88
CA GLU A 252 -3.52 -28.39 -16.08
C GLU A 252 -4.22 -27.02 -16.12
N ILE A 253 -4.82 -26.59 -14.99
CA ILE A 253 -5.49 -25.29 -14.89
C ILE A 253 -4.48 -24.16 -15.07
N PHE A 254 -3.34 -24.22 -14.36
CA PHE A 254 -2.29 -23.22 -14.47
C PHE A 254 -1.75 -23.11 -15.89
N SER A 255 -1.49 -24.25 -16.56
CA SER A 255 -1.00 -24.28 -17.94
C SER A 255 -1.98 -23.64 -18.91
N ARG A 256 -3.29 -23.84 -18.73
CA ARG A 256 -4.33 -23.21 -19.55
C ARG A 256 -4.37 -21.69 -19.36
N LEU A 257 -4.40 -21.22 -18.09
CA LEU A 257 -4.39 -19.79 -17.78
C LEU A 257 -3.12 -19.10 -18.30
N ASN A 258 -1.98 -19.78 -18.17
CA ASN A 258 -0.71 -19.26 -18.67
C ASN A 258 -0.64 -19.24 -20.20
N ALA A 259 -1.30 -20.18 -20.89
CA ALA A 259 -1.43 -20.16 -22.34
C ALA A 259 -2.29 -18.97 -22.80
N ASP A 260 -3.42 -18.69 -22.12
CA ASP A 260 -4.26 -17.52 -22.42
C ASP A 260 -3.49 -16.20 -22.21
N TYR A 261 -2.69 -16.11 -21.14
CA TYR A 261 -1.81 -14.98 -20.86
C TYR A 261 -0.74 -14.82 -21.95
N ARG A 262 -0.06 -15.93 -22.33
CA ARG A 262 0.90 -15.93 -23.46
C ARG A 262 0.26 -15.38 -24.72
N ASP A 263 -0.94 -15.85 -25.09
CA ASP A 263 -1.62 -15.43 -26.32
C ASP A 263 -2.03 -13.96 -26.31
N ALA A 264 -2.38 -13.42 -25.14
CA ALA A 264 -2.61 -11.99 -24.95
C ALA A 264 -1.32 -11.18 -25.14
N ASN A 265 -0.19 -11.63 -24.56
CA ASN A 265 1.12 -10.99 -24.72
C ASN A 265 1.63 -11.03 -26.15
N VAL A 266 1.49 -12.17 -26.83
CA VAL A 266 1.89 -12.32 -28.24
C VAL A 266 1.14 -11.31 -29.12
N ARG A 267 -0.16 -11.11 -28.89
CA ARG A 267 -0.92 -10.06 -29.59
C ARG A 267 -0.37 -8.66 -29.33
N GLY A 268 0.00 -8.36 -28.07
CA GLY A 268 0.68 -7.10 -27.70
C GLY A 268 2.02 -6.93 -28.41
N ALA A 269 2.83 -7.98 -28.42
CA ALA A 269 4.12 -7.99 -29.10
C ALA A 269 3.98 -7.77 -30.61
N HIS A 270 2.98 -8.37 -31.26
CA HIS A 270 2.70 -8.14 -32.70
C HIS A 270 2.31 -6.68 -32.97
N LEU A 271 1.54 -6.03 -32.10
CA LEU A 271 1.21 -4.61 -32.26
C LEU A 271 2.47 -3.73 -32.18
N ILE A 272 3.35 -4.01 -31.23
CA ILE A 272 4.63 -3.28 -31.08
C ILE A 272 5.54 -3.56 -32.29
N ALA A 273 5.61 -4.82 -32.75
CA ALA A 273 6.38 -5.23 -33.93
C ALA A 273 5.89 -4.59 -35.24
N LEU A 274 4.63 -4.20 -35.33
CA LEU A 274 4.08 -3.44 -36.44
C LEU A 274 4.34 -1.93 -36.27
N PHE A 275 4.13 -1.39 -35.08
CA PHE A 275 4.19 0.06 -34.79
C PHE A 275 5.62 0.60 -34.90
N THR A 276 6.57 -0.02 -34.18
CA THR A 276 7.94 0.51 -34.12
C THR A 276 8.66 0.51 -35.48
N PRO A 277 8.66 -0.59 -36.27
CA PRO A 277 9.19 -0.54 -37.61
C PRO A 277 8.37 0.34 -38.56
N GLY A 278 7.05 0.41 -38.40
CA GLY A 278 6.18 1.28 -39.18
C GLY A 278 6.53 2.76 -39.05
N VAL A 279 6.74 3.25 -37.82
CA VAL A 279 7.22 4.61 -37.56
C VAL A 279 8.59 4.86 -38.18
N LYS A 280 9.52 3.90 -38.02
CA LYS A 280 10.86 3.99 -38.64
C LYS A 280 10.80 4.00 -40.19
N LEU A 281 9.88 3.21 -40.76
CA LEU A 281 9.68 3.19 -42.20
C LEU A 281 9.19 4.55 -42.73
N ILE A 282 8.19 5.14 -42.06
CA ILE A 282 7.71 6.51 -42.40
C ILE A 282 8.88 7.50 -42.33
N GLY A 283 9.68 7.46 -41.26
CA GLY A 283 10.86 8.30 -41.11
C GLY A 283 11.86 8.12 -42.21
N ASN A 284 12.24 6.87 -42.58
CA ASN A 284 13.20 6.58 -43.62
C ASN A 284 12.68 6.98 -45.03
N VAL A 285 11.39 6.77 -45.29
CA VAL A 285 10.76 7.24 -46.55
C VAL A 285 10.80 8.75 -46.61
N THR A 286 10.53 9.44 -45.52
CA THR A 286 10.64 10.92 -45.46
C THR A 286 12.07 11.37 -45.72
N VAL A 287 13.06 10.73 -45.07
CA VAL A 287 14.49 11.01 -45.29
C VAL A 287 14.85 10.84 -46.77
N ALA A 288 14.43 9.73 -47.41
CA ALA A 288 14.68 9.49 -48.82
C ALA A 288 14.01 10.52 -49.72
N ALA A 289 12.75 10.89 -49.43
CA ALA A 289 12.02 11.91 -50.18
C ALA A 289 12.68 13.30 -50.04
N ILE A 290 13.12 13.67 -48.84
CA ILE A 290 13.82 14.94 -48.60
C ILE A 290 15.20 14.94 -49.27
N LEU A 291 15.92 13.82 -49.27
CA LEU A 291 17.17 13.70 -49.98
C LEU A 291 16.99 13.88 -51.51
N LEU A 292 15.96 13.25 -52.08
CA LEU A 292 15.66 13.37 -53.52
C LEU A 292 15.19 14.79 -53.88
N TYR A 293 14.19 15.32 -53.19
CA TYR A 293 13.63 16.65 -53.46
C TYR A 293 14.61 17.77 -53.14
N GLY A 294 15.28 17.68 -51.97
CA GLY A 294 16.31 18.64 -51.55
C GLY A 294 17.55 18.59 -52.42
N GLY A 295 17.97 17.41 -52.93
CA GLY A 295 19.01 17.26 -53.90
C GLY A 295 18.66 17.94 -55.23
N TRP A 296 17.42 17.79 -55.71
CA TRP A 296 16.94 18.49 -56.90
C TRP A 296 16.94 20.01 -56.71
N LEU A 297 16.50 20.55 -55.57
CA LEU A 297 16.58 21.97 -55.23
C LEU A 297 18.04 22.46 -55.09
N ALA A 298 18.93 21.62 -54.60
CA ALA A 298 20.36 21.96 -54.48
C ALA A 298 21.03 22.08 -55.85
N ILE A 299 20.72 21.23 -56.81
CA ILE A 299 21.19 21.35 -58.20
C ILE A 299 20.66 22.66 -58.82
N GLY A 300 19.43 23.05 -58.49
CA GLY A 300 18.82 24.32 -58.93
C GLY A 300 19.37 25.56 -58.20
N GLY A 301 20.25 25.42 -57.20
CA GLY A 301 20.85 26.53 -56.44
C GLY A 301 19.92 27.14 -55.38
N GLU A 302 18.72 26.57 -55.15
CA GLU A 302 17.76 27.08 -54.17
C GLU A 302 18.09 26.68 -52.70
N VAL A 303 18.88 25.61 -52.54
CA VAL A 303 19.26 25.04 -51.25
C VAL A 303 20.75 24.69 -51.22
N THR A 304 21.44 24.97 -50.13
CA THR A 304 22.85 24.56 -49.98
C THR A 304 22.97 23.11 -49.49
N ILE A 305 24.13 22.47 -49.72
CA ILE A 305 24.40 21.11 -49.23
C ILE A 305 24.33 21.02 -47.71
N GLY A 306 24.79 22.07 -46.99
CA GLY A 306 24.72 22.14 -45.55
C GLY A 306 23.27 22.19 -45.03
N VAL A 307 22.37 22.89 -45.73
CA VAL A 307 20.93 22.87 -45.40
C VAL A 307 20.36 21.45 -45.53
N LEU A 308 20.69 20.74 -46.64
CA LEU A 308 20.24 19.36 -46.83
C LEU A 308 20.77 18.44 -45.72
N ALA A 309 22.04 18.55 -45.37
CA ALA A 309 22.63 17.80 -44.23
C ALA A 309 21.92 18.08 -42.90
N ALA A 310 21.64 19.36 -42.59
CA ALA A 310 20.89 19.73 -41.39
C ALA A 310 19.48 19.12 -41.39
N PHE A 311 18.75 19.13 -42.52
CA PHE A 311 17.45 18.50 -42.62
C PHE A 311 17.50 17.00 -42.30
N LEU A 312 18.48 16.26 -42.80
CA LEU A 312 18.63 14.85 -42.52
C LEU A 312 18.90 14.59 -41.01
N LEU A 313 19.69 15.43 -40.35
CA LEU A 313 19.94 15.34 -38.93
C LEU A 313 18.71 15.69 -38.09
N TYR A 314 17.99 16.76 -38.45
CA TYR A 314 16.75 17.15 -37.76
C TYR A 314 15.63 16.14 -37.94
N LEU A 315 15.49 15.52 -39.07
CA LEU A 315 14.49 14.47 -39.28
C LEU A 315 14.70 13.26 -38.35
N ARG A 316 15.96 12.88 -38.06
CA ARG A 316 16.22 11.83 -37.04
C ARG A 316 15.72 12.24 -35.67
N GLN A 317 15.98 13.48 -35.24
CA GLN A 317 15.55 14.00 -33.95
C GLN A 317 14.02 14.20 -33.88
N PHE A 318 13.33 14.32 -35.01
CA PHE A 318 11.90 14.59 -35.05
C PHE A 318 11.05 13.36 -34.74
N TYR A 319 11.48 12.15 -35.12
CA TYR A 319 10.69 10.94 -34.96
C TYR A 319 10.89 10.23 -33.61
N GLU A 320 12.01 10.40 -32.94
CA GLU A 320 12.29 9.79 -31.62
C GLU A 320 11.27 10.21 -30.54
N PRO A 321 10.92 11.51 -30.37
CA PRO A 321 10.02 11.97 -29.31
C PRO A 321 8.60 11.41 -29.38
N MET A 322 8.15 10.92 -30.52
CA MET A 322 6.80 10.38 -30.68
C MET A 322 6.56 9.13 -29.80
N GLN A 323 7.59 8.34 -29.55
CA GLN A 323 7.49 7.18 -28.65
C GLN A 323 7.43 7.61 -27.18
N GLU A 324 8.19 8.63 -26.81
CA GLU A 324 8.21 9.18 -25.45
C GLU A 324 6.86 9.79 -25.03
N ILE A 325 6.18 10.49 -25.95
CA ILE A 325 4.83 11.04 -25.69
C ILE A 325 3.83 9.92 -25.42
N SER A 326 3.92 8.81 -26.15
CA SER A 326 3.05 7.66 -25.95
C SER A 326 3.32 6.96 -24.62
N GLN A 327 4.59 6.82 -24.23
CA GLN A 327 5.01 6.27 -22.95
C GLN A 327 4.52 7.15 -21.79
N PHE A 328 4.72 8.46 -21.90
CA PHE A 328 4.24 9.42 -20.90
C PHE A 328 2.74 9.27 -20.61
N TYR A 329 1.92 9.08 -21.66
CA TYR A 329 0.48 8.91 -21.44
C TYR A 329 0.14 7.73 -20.54
N ASN A 330 0.82 6.59 -20.74
CA ASN A 330 0.60 5.40 -19.93
C ASN A 330 1.06 5.62 -18.47
N THR A 331 2.25 6.19 -18.28
CA THR A 331 2.79 6.52 -16.96
C THR A 331 1.91 7.54 -16.23
N PHE A 332 1.42 8.56 -16.94
CA PHE A 332 0.50 9.56 -16.40
C PHE A 332 -0.85 8.95 -15.96
N GLN A 333 -1.41 8.03 -16.74
CA GLN A 333 -2.65 7.32 -16.35
C GLN A 333 -2.43 6.48 -15.09
N SER A 334 -1.33 5.73 -15.03
CA SER A 334 -0.99 4.89 -13.87
C SER A 334 -0.81 5.74 -12.60
N ALA A 335 -0.01 6.81 -12.70
CA ALA A 335 0.19 7.74 -11.59
C ALA A 335 -1.09 8.49 -11.19
N GLY A 336 -1.94 8.84 -12.17
CA GLY A 336 -3.23 9.46 -11.92
C GLY A 336 -4.17 8.56 -11.10
N ALA A 337 -4.25 7.28 -11.44
CA ALA A 337 -5.00 6.28 -10.68
C ALA A 337 -4.42 6.09 -9.27
N ALA A 338 -3.08 6.02 -9.14
CA ALA A 338 -2.40 5.91 -7.85
C ALA A 338 -2.66 7.13 -6.96
N LEU A 339 -2.56 8.35 -7.51
CA LEU A 339 -2.89 9.59 -6.79
C LEU A 339 -4.34 9.63 -6.33
N GLU A 340 -5.27 9.13 -7.13
CA GLU A 340 -6.69 9.06 -6.77
C GLU A 340 -6.91 8.15 -5.56
N LYS A 341 -6.32 6.95 -5.59
CA LYS A 341 -6.39 5.98 -4.49
C LYS A 341 -5.75 6.52 -3.21
N LEU A 342 -4.53 7.07 -3.32
CA LEU A 342 -3.80 7.62 -2.16
C LEU A 342 -4.49 8.86 -1.58
N SER A 343 -5.03 9.75 -2.42
CA SER A 343 -5.79 10.90 -1.94
C SER A 343 -7.08 10.47 -1.25
N GLY A 344 -7.74 9.40 -1.73
CA GLY A 344 -8.90 8.81 -1.06
C GLY A 344 -8.58 8.33 0.34
N VAL A 345 -7.50 7.57 0.49
CA VAL A 345 -7.03 7.11 1.81
C VAL A 345 -6.67 8.28 2.73
N LEU A 346 -5.94 9.30 2.23
CA LEU A 346 -5.51 10.45 3.03
C LEU A 346 -6.67 11.38 3.45
N GLU A 347 -7.80 11.36 2.75
CA GLU A 347 -9.01 12.11 3.11
C GLU A 347 -9.93 11.32 4.05
N GLU A 348 -9.69 10.01 4.24
CA GLU A 348 -10.48 9.17 5.15
C GLU A 348 -10.35 9.69 6.58
N ARG A 349 -11.48 9.80 7.28
CA ARG A 349 -11.50 10.27 8.65
C ARG A 349 -11.60 9.10 9.61
N PRO A 350 -10.84 9.12 10.73
CA PRO A 350 -11.03 8.12 11.76
C PRO A 350 -12.49 8.10 12.24
N ALA A 351 -13.11 6.93 12.27
CA ALA A 351 -14.46 6.76 12.78
C ALA A 351 -14.54 6.98 14.31
N VAL A 352 -13.39 6.85 14.97
CA VAL A 352 -13.21 7.12 16.41
C VAL A 352 -12.25 8.30 16.52
N PRO A 353 -12.72 9.55 16.51
CA PRO A 353 -11.85 10.72 16.57
C PRO A 353 -11.35 10.98 18.00
N GLU A 354 -10.13 11.52 18.11
CA GLU A 354 -9.63 12.05 19.38
C GLU A 354 -10.38 13.35 19.74
N PRO A 355 -10.76 13.55 21.02
CA PRO A 355 -11.43 14.78 21.45
C PRO A 355 -10.50 15.98 21.31
N ARG A 356 -11.09 17.17 21.04
CA ARG A 356 -10.31 18.41 20.93
C ARG A 356 -9.73 18.87 22.25
N ASP A 357 -10.51 18.70 23.32
CA ASP A 357 -10.15 19.05 24.70
C ASP A 357 -10.27 17.79 25.56
N PRO A 358 -9.24 16.92 25.58
CA PRO A 358 -9.30 15.65 26.29
C PRO A 358 -9.35 15.86 27.80
N VAL A 359 -10.29 15.18 28.46
CA VAL A 359 -10.39 15.15 29.92
C VAL A 359 -9.22 14.29 30.44
N PRO A 360 -8.41 14.80 31.37
CA PRO A 360 -7.38 14.00 32.01
C PRO A 360 -8.00 12.95 32.92
N LEU A 361 -7.49 11.72 32.88
CA LEU A 361 -7.88 10.64 33.77
C LEU A 361 -6.70 10.34 34.72
N GLU A 362 -6.68 10.98 35.89
CA GLU A 362 -5.65 10.75 36.88
C GLU A 362 -6.04 9.55 37.75
N ARG A 363 -5.21 8.48 37.79
CA ARG A 363 -5.39 7.29 38.63
C ARG A 363 -6.76 6.61 38.44
N PRO A 364 -7.01 6.00 37.27
CA PRO A 364 -8.26 5.31 37.00
C PRO A 364 -8.47 4.15 38.00
N HIS A 365 -9.69 4.06 38.57
CA HIS A 365 -10.10 2.95 39.41
C HIS A 365 -10.65 1.76 38.60
N GLY A 366 -11.10 2.02 37.36
CA GLY A 366 -11.57 1.00 36.45
C GLY A 366 -13.06 0.68 36.50
N ARG A 367 -13.90 1.55 37.05
CA ARG A 367 -15.36 1.37 37.01
C ARG A 367 -15.87 1.61 35.59
N VAL A 368 -16.44 0.58 34.94
CA VAL A 368 -17.01 0.67 33.59
C VAL A 368 -18.53 0.71 33.66
N ARG A 369 -19.17 1.64 32.93
CA ARG A 369 -20.62 1.77 32.89
C ARG A 369 -21.10 2.01 31.44
N PHE A 370 -22.06 1.24 31.02
CA PHE A 370 -22.83 1.41 29.77
C PHE A 370 -24.15 2.09 30.15
N GLU A 371 -24.45 3.21 29.50
CA GLU A 371 -25.71 3.94 29.68
C GLU A 371 -26.46 3.98 28.33
N ALA A 372 -27.55 3.25 28.27
CA ALA A 372 -28.44 3.15 27.12
C ALA A 372 -27.68 2.88 25.79
N VAL A 373 -26.64 2.07 25.84
CA VAL A 373 -25.75 1.79 24.70
C VAL A 373 -26.46 0.93 23.67
N GLU A 374 -26.40 1.37 22.42
CA GLU A 374 -26.81 0.62 21.24
C GLU A 374 -25.66 0.61 20.23
N PHE A 375 -25.42 -0.53 19.55
CA PHE A 375 -24.34 -0.66 18.60
C PHE A 375 -24.68 -1.57 17.41
N SER A 376 -24.25 -1.12 16.21
CA SER A 376 -24.22 -1.89 14.96
C SER A 376 -22.93 -1.59 14.19
N TYR A 377 -22.36 -2.60 13.51
CA TYR A 377 -21.18 -2.40 12.64
C TYR A 377 -21.54 -1.73 11.30
N LEU A 378 -22.73 -2.03 10.80
CA LEU A 378 -23.30 -1.50 9.56
C LEU A 378 -24.70 -0.98 9.85
N ASP A 379 -25.15 0.03 9.11
CA ASP A 379 -26.47 0.58 9.25
C ASP A 379 -27.55 -0.52 9.06
N GLY A 380 -28.40 -0.70 10.07
CA GLY A 380 -29.64 -1.45 9.97
C GLY A 380 -29.79 -2.70 10.85
N THR A 381 -28.74 -3.37 11.33
CA THR A 381 -28.90 -4.55 12.20
C THR A 381 -28.14 -4.34 13.51
N PRO A 382 -28.85 -4.09 14.66
CA PRO A 382 -28.20 -3.92 15.95
C PRO A 382 -27.54 -5.25 16.39
N VAL A 383 -26.22 -5.18 16.67
CA VAL A 383 -25.47 -6.28 17.29
C VAL A 383 -25.64 -6.24 18.82
N LEU A 384 -25.67 -5.03 19.38
CA LEU A 384 -26.07 -4.80 20.76
C LEU A 384 -27.29 -3.89 20.75
N PRO A 385 -28.50 -4.42 21.02
CA PRO A 385 -29.68 -3.61 21.29
C PRO A 385 -29.48 -2.80 22.56
N ARG A 386 -30.24 -1.71 22.73
CA ARG A 386 -30.13 -0.82 23.87
C ARG A 386 -29.99 -1.57 25.19
N MET A 387 -28.87 -1.30 25.88
CA MET A 387 -28.52 -1.97 27.12
C MET A 387 -27.88 -1.01 28.14
N ASP A 388 -28.05 -1.35 29.40
CA ASP A 388 -27.39 -0.74 30.55
C ASP A 388 -26.59 -1.81 31.28
N LEU A 389 -25.34 -1.51 31.65
CA LEU A 389 -24.46 -2.43 32.39
C LEU A 389 -23.54 -1.61 33.29
N THR A 390 -23.32 -2.08 34.49
CA THR A 390 -22.28 -1.51 35.39
C THR A 390 -21.34 -2.63 35.84
N ILE A 391 -20.04 -2.42 35.67
CA ILE A 391 -18.96 -3.26 36.17
C ILE A 391 -18.23 -2.43 37.23
N PRO A 392 -18.34 -2.78 38.52
CA PRO A 392 -17.61 -2.12 39.59
C PRO A 392 -16.09 -2.18 39.39
N ALA A 393 -15.37 -1.21 39.97
CA ALA A 393 -13.93 -1.24 40.01
C ALA A 393 -13.43 -2.49 40.75
N GLY A 394 -12.39 -3.14 40.20
CA GLY A 394 -11.78 -4.33 40.78
C GLY A 394 -12.57 -5.63 40.56
N GLN A 395 -13.71 -5.62 39.84
CA GLN A 395 -14.51 -6.82 39.59
C GLN A 395 -14.06 -7.52 38.30
N SER A 396 -13.87 -8.83 38.39
CA SER A 396 -13.65 -9.69 37.20
C SER A 396 -14.98 -10.24 36.67
N VAL A 397 -15.27 -10.01 35.40
CA VAL A 397 -16.53 -10.38 34.72
C VAL A 397 -16.25 -11.29 33.55
N ALA A 398 -16.82 -12.48 33.54
CA ALA A 398 -16.79 -13.40 32.41
C ALA A 398 -17.99 -13.20 31.47
N LEU A 399 -17.72 -12.98 30.19
CA LEU A 399 -18.72 -12.96 29.13
C LEU A 399 -18.85 -14.35 28.50
N VAL A 400 -20.03 -14.95 28.60
CA VAL A 400 -20.34 -16.28 28.08
C VAL A 400 -21.50 -16.19 27.12
N GLY A 401 -21.55 -17.07 26.11
CA GLY A 401 -22.63 -17.12 25.14
C GLY A 401 -22.18 -17.69 23.80
N THR A 402 -23.10 -17.92 22.89
CA THR A 402 -22.84 -18.45 21.56
C THR A 402 -21.97 -17.52 20.70
N THR A 403 -21.33 -18.05 19.67
CA THR A 403 -20.65 -17.22 18.68
C THR A 403 -21.66 -16.26 18.03
N GLY A 404 -21.27 -14.98 17.90
CA GLY A 404 -22.20 -13.94 17.41
C GLY A 404 -23.11 -13.30 18.47
N ALA A 405 -23.05 -13.71 19.74
CA ALA A 405 -23.86 -13.14 20.82
C ALA A 405 -23.51 -11.68 21.23
N GLY A 406 -22.43 -11.10 20.65
CA GLY A 406 -22.02 -9.70 20.94
C GLY A 406 -20.91 -9.54 21.97
N LYS A 407 -20.31 -10.63 22.49
CA LYS A 407 -19.24 -10.59 23.52
C LYS A 407 -18.04 -9.74 23.11
N THR A 408 -17.44 -10.05 21.97
CA THR A 408 -16.28 -9.30 21.41
C THR A 408 -16.64 -7.86 21.06
N THR A 409 -17.90 -7.60 20.67
CA THR A 409 -18.38 -6.24 20.41
C THR A 409 -18.42 -5.40 21.68
N LEU A 410 -18.90 -5.96 22.78
CA LEU A 410 -18.90 -5.29 24.10
C LEU A 410 -17.46 -4.97 24.54
N ALA A 411 -16.54 -5.91 24.40
CA ALA A 411 -15.11 -5.72 24.66
C ALA A 411 -14.48 -4.60 23.79
N LYS A 412 -14.79 -4.58 22.50
CA LYS A 412 -14.31 -3.55 21.56
C LYS A 412 -14.85 -2.15 21.90
N LEU A 413 -16.07 -2.03 22.46
CA LEU A 413 -16.63 -0.76 22.93
C LEU A 413 -15.93 -0.27 24.22
N VAL A 414 -15.61 -1.15 25.17
CA VAL A 414 -14.83 -0.79 26.37
C VAL A 414 -13.41 -0.33 25.98
N ALA A 415 -12.79 -1.02 25.02
CA ALA A 415 -11.49 -0.62 24.46
C ALA A 415 -11.57 0.64 23.56
N ARG A 416 -12.77 1.17 23.31
CA ARG A 416 -13.04 2.27 22.37
C ARG A 416 -12.36 2.06 21.01
N PHE A 417 -12.46 0.87 20.45
CA PHE A 417 -12.14 0.63 19.02
C PHE A 417 -13.30 1.03 18.12
N TYR A 418 -14.48 1.16 18.71
CA TYR A 418 -15.70 1.67 18.11
C TYR A 418 -16.41 2.57 19.12
N ASP A 419 -17.08 3.60 18.65
CA ASP A 419 -18.01 4.39 19.44
C ASP A 419 -19.45 3.82 19.29
N PRO A 420 -20.30 3.85 20.32
CA PRO A 420 -21.68 3.39 20.24
C PRO A 420 -22.51 4.28 19.30
N VAL A 421 -23.52 3.68 18.63
CA VAL A 421 -24.46 4.41 17.76
C VAL A 421 -25.39 5.31 18.62
N ALA A 422 -25.77 4.83 19.80
CA ALA A 422 -26.55 5.57 20.77
C ALA A 422 -26.05 5.25 22.19
N GLY A 423 -26.29 6.16 23.13
CA GLY A 423 -25.83 6.03 24.51
C GLY A 423 -24.35 6.38 24.68
N ARG A 424 -23.78 5.93 25.77
CA ARG A 424 -22.37 6.21 26.14
C ARG A 424 -21.76 5.11 26.99
N VAL A 425 -20.44 4.92 26.84
CA VAL A 425 -19.63 4.07 27.72
C VAL A 425 -18.75 4.99 28.57
N LEU A 426 -18.80 4.77 29.87
CA LEU A 426 -18.11 5.60 30.85
C LEU A 426 -17.01 4.78 31.54
N LEU A 427 -15.87 5.39 31.79
CA LEU A 427 -14.80 4.91 32.66
C LEU A 427 -14.67 5.87 33.82
N ASP A 428 -14.90 5.39 35.03
CA ASP A 428 -14.90 6.21 36.28
C ASP A 428 -15.80 7.45 36.20
N GLY A 429 -16.89 7.36 35.42
CA GLY A 429 -17.85 8.45 35.25
C GLY A 429 -17.56 9.40 34.10
N VAL A 430 -16.42 9.26 33.42
CA VAL A 430 -16.04 10.04 32.24
C VAL A 430 -16.40 9.26 30.98
N ASP A 431 -17.05 9.90 30.00
CA ASP A 431 -17.34 9.29 28.70
C ASP A 431 -16.02 8.95 27.98
N LEU A 432 -15.90 7.74 27.44
CA LEU A 432 -14.70 7.34 26.72
C LEU A 432 -14.38 8.27 25.54
N ARG A 433 -15.40 8.91 24.95
CA ARG A 433 -15.24 9.88 23.84
C ARG A 433 -14.52 11.16 24.25
N ASP A 434 -14.57 11.50 25.54
CA ASP A 434 -13.94 12.71 26.10
C ASP A 434 -12.52 12.43 26.60
N LEU A 435 -12.11 11.15 26.70
CA LEU A 435 -10.75 10.77 27.11
C LEU A 435 -9.76 10.87 25.94
N GLY A 436 -8.58 11.43 26.21
CA GLY A 436 -7.46 11.41 25.28
C GLY A 436 -6.94 9.99 25.05
N GLU A 437 -6.49 9.71 23.84
CA GLU A 437 -6.06 8.37 23.44
C GLU A 437 -4.98 7.80 24.37
N ARG A 438 -3.99 8.60 24.75
CA ARG A 438 -2.92 8.17 25.68
C ARG A 438 -3.46 7.74 27.03
N SER A 439 -4.36 8.53 27.64
CA SER A 439 -4.98 8.21 28.94
C SER A 439 -5.82 6.93 28.85
N LEU A 440 -6.60 6.80 27.76
CA LEU A 440 -7.42 5.63 27.53
C LEU A 440 -6.58 4.35 27.36
N ARG A 441 -5.52 4.39 26.53
CA ARG A 441 -4.66 3.21 26.28
C ARG A 441 -3.82 2.81 27.50
N THR A 442 -3.52 3.75 28.38
CA THR A 442 -2.90 3.43 29.68
C THR A 442 -3.92 2.79 30.64
N ALA A 443 -5.17 3.27 30.64
CA ALA A 443 -6.20 2.79 31.54
C ALA A 443 -6.83 1.46 31.11
N VAL A 444 -6.95 1.19 29.81
CA VAL A 444 -7.63 0.01 29.25
C VAL A 444 -6.70 -0.73 28.31
N VAL A 445 -6.39 -1.98 28.62
CA VAL A 445 -5.57 -2.87 27.79
C VAL A 445 -6.37 -4.08 27.34
N LEU A 446 -6.28 -4.39 26.05
CA LEU A 446 -6.86 -5.60 25.45
C LEU A 446 -5.75 -6.60 25.11
N VAL A 447 -5.87 -7.81 25.62
CA VAL A 447 -5.11 -9.00 25.18
C VAL A 447 -6.00 -9.78 24.23
N THR A 448 -5.60 -9.82 22.95
CA THR A 448 -6.35 -10.46 21.88
C THR A 448 -6.14 -11.97 21.86
N GLN A 449 -7.05 -12.71 21.23
CA GLN A 449 -6.98 -14.14 21.01
C GLN A 449 -5.68 -14.56 20.26
N GLU A 450 -5.32 -13.84 19.21
CA GLU A 450 -4.05 -13.99 18.52
C GLU A 450 -3.00 -13.09 19.17
N ASN A 451 -2.10 -13.71 19.98
CA ASN A 451 -1.03 -13.01 20.66
C ASN A 451 0.07 -12.60 19.68
N PHE A 452 -0.05 -11.41 19.10
CA PHE A 452 0.91 -10.90 18.15
C PHE A 452 2.19 -10.42 18.83
N LEU A 453 3.32 -11.00 18.41
CA LEU A 453 4.65 -10.54 18.82
C LEU A 453 5.36 -9.88 17.63
N PHE A 454 5.93 -8.72 17.88
CA PHE A 454 6.76 -8.00 16.91
C PHE A 454 8.13 -8.67 16.78
N ALA A 455 8.75 -8.53 15.62
CA ALA A 455 10.14 -8.92 15.43
C ALA A 455 11.03 -8.10 16.38
N GLY A 456 11.85 -8.78 17.17
CA GLY A 456 12.66 -8.22 18.23
C GLY A 456 12.89 -9.24 19.33
N SER A 457 13.47 -8.81 20.46
CA SER A 457 13.71 -9.68 21.62
C SER A 457 12.43 -9.91 22.44
N ILE A 458 12.45 -10.89 23.35
CA ILE A 458 11.38 -11.08 24.34
C ILE A 458 11.25 -9.82 25.20
N ALA A 459 12.38 -9.25 25.64
CA ALA A 459 12.38 -8.01 26.43
C ALA A 459 11.71 -6.84 25.68
N ASP A 460 11.99 -6.66 24.40
CA ASP A 460 11.35 -5.62 23.56
C ASP A 460 9.84 -5.82 23.48
N ASN A 461 9.40 -7.07 23.32
CA ASN A 461 7.99 -7.40 23.25
C ASN A 461 7.26 -7.16 24.57
N VAL A 462 7.87 -7.41 25.72
CA VAL A 462 7.29 -7.09 27.04
C VAL A 462 7.29 -5.56 27.25
N ARG A 463 8.40 -4.89 26.93
CA ARG A 463 8.55 -3.42 27.05
C ARG A 463 7.56 -2.66 26.18
N PHE A 464 6.98 -3.30 25.16
CA PHE A 464 5.91 -2.70 24.35
C PHE A 464 4.71 -2.22 25.18
N GLY A 465 4.43 -2.85 26.35
CA GLY A 465 3.38 -2.40 27.29
C GLY A 465 3.72 -1.08 27.98
N ARG A 466 5.01 -0.82 28.26
CA ARG A 466 5.53 0.43 28.83
C ARG A 466 6.95 0.67 28.31
N PRO A 467 7.10 1.50 27.25
CA PRO A 467 8.39 1.70 26.56
C PRO A 467 9.54 2.17 27.45
N ASP A 468 9.23 2.96 28.48
CA ASP A 468 10.22 3.55 29.41
C ASP A 468 10.60 2.59 30.56
N ALA A 469 10.09 1.34 30.56
CA ALA A 469 10.36 0.38 31.63
C ALA A 469 11.82 -0.07 31.61
N THR A 470 12.40 -0.13 32.79
CA THR A 470 13.75 -0.66 33.03
C THR A 470 13.81 -2.17 32.78
N THR A 471 14.99 -2.70 32.56
CA THR A 471 15.18 -4.16 32.42
C THR A 471 14.75 -4.91 33.69
N ALA A 472 14.93 -4.33 34.88
CA ALA A 472 14.50 -4.93 36.14
C ALA A 472 12.98 -5.07 36.20
N GLU A 473 12.20 -4.05 35.78
CA GLU A 473 10.74 -4.09 35.72
C GLU A 473 10.24 -5.11 34.69
N VAL A 474 10.92 -5.23 33.54
CA VAL A 474 10.63 -6.26 32.53
C VAL A 474 10.82 -7.66 33.13
N VAL A 475 11.93 -7.91 33.83
CA VAL A 475 12.21 -9.19 34.50
C VAL A 475 11.17 -9.49 35.59
N GLU A 476 10.76 -8.48 36.35
CA GLU A 476 9.72 -8.61 37.38
C GLU A 476 8.37 -8.98 36.75
N ALA A 477 7.96 -8.32 35.68
CA ALA A 477 6.73 -8.62 34.97
C ALA A 477 6.71 -10.05 34.41
N VAL A 478 7.81 -10.50 33.80
CA VAL A 478 7.95 -11.86 33.28
C VAL A 478 7.94 -12.90 34.41
N ARG A 479 8.53 -12.57 35.55
CA ARG A 479 8.51 -13.45 36.75
C ARG A 479 7.11 -13.52 37.37
N ALA A 480 6.40 -12.41 37.44
CA ALA A 480 5.05 -12.35 38.00
C ALA A 480 4.07 -13.28 37.24
N VAL A 481 4.17 -13.34 35.93
CA VAL A 481 3.34 -14.24 35.10
C VAL A 481 3.90 -15.67 34.99
N GLY A 482 4.97 -16.00 35.72
CA GLY A 482 5.57 -17.35 35.74
C GLY A 482 6.32 -17.72 34.44
N ALA A 483 6.73 -16.73 33.66
CA ALA A 483 7.43 -16.94 32.40
C ALA A 483 8.96 -16.94 32.54
N HIS A 484 9.51 -16.60 33.71
CA HIS A 484 10.94 -16.40 33.92
C HIS A 484 11.78 -17.64 33.61
N ASP A 485 11.34 -18.81 34.05
CA ASP A 485 12.11 -20.04 33.94
C ASP A 485 12.33 -20.44 32.47
N PHE A 486 11.26 -20.41 31.65
CA PHE A 486 11.41 -20.71 30.23
C PHE A 486 12.23 -19.66 29.48
N VAL A 487 12.06 -18.36 29.81
CA VAL A 487 12.84 -17.28 29.18
C VAL A 487 14.32 -17.41 29.52
N SER A 488 14.64 -17.68 30.78
CA SER A 488 16.04 -17.85 31.25
C SER A 488 16.70 -19.10 30.70
N ALA A 489 15.93 -20.14 30.35
CA ALA A 489 16.42 -21.35 29.73
C ALA A 489 16.73 -21.22 28.24
N LEU A 490 16.32 -20.13 27.59
CA LEU A 490 16.64 -19.85 26.19
C LEU A 490 18.11 -19.44 26.04
N PRO A 491 18.77 -19.73 24.91
CA PRO A 491 20.20 -19.44 24.71
C PRO A 491 20.62 -17.99 24.97
N GLU A 492 19.75 -17.01 24.60
CA GLU A 492 19.99 -15.57 24.76
C GLU A 492 19.10 -14.96 25.87
N GLY A 493 18.39 -15.80 26.64
CA GLY A 493 17.49 -15.36 27.70
C GLY A 493 16.47 -14.34 27.21
N TYR A 494 16.40 -13.20 27.87
CA TYR A 494 15.49 -12.10 27.55
C TYR A 494 15.76 -11.43 26.19
N GLU A 495 16.99 -11.53 25.68
CA GLU A 495 17.38 -10.96 24.37
C GLU A 495 17.11 -11.94 23.21
N THR A 496 16.54 -13.11 23.50
CA THR A 496 16.17 -14.10 22.48
C THR A 496 15.20 -13.48 21.48
N GLN A 497 15.57 -13.56 20.20
CA GLN A 497 14.76 -13.04 19.10
C GLN A 497 13.56 -13.95 18.83
N VAL A 498 12.34 -13.41 18.94
CA VAL A 498 11.10 -14.18 18.80
C VAL A 498 10.78 -14.60 17.34
N GLY A 499 11.43 -13.97 16.37
CA GLY A 499 11.18 -14.21 14.94
C GLY A 499 9.87 -13.58 14.46
N LYS A 500 9.52 -13.87 13.19
CA LYS A 500 8.29 -13.33 12.59
C LYS A 500 7.06 -13.88 13.34
N HIS A 501 6.21 -12.98 13.86
CA HIS A 501 4.99 -13.29 14.63
C HIS A 501 5.22 -14.23 15.83
N GLY A 502 6.42 -14.22 16.41
CA GLY A 502 6.74 -15.11 17.53
C GLY A 502 6.89 -16.59 17.14
N GLY A 503 7.20 -16.89 15.89
CA GLY A 503 7.22 -18.26 15.34
C GLY A 503 8.25 -19.20 15.98
N ARG A 504 9.17 -18.67 16.80
CA ARG A 504 10.13 -19.47 17.58
C ARG A 504 9.60 -19.90 18.95
N LEU A 505 8.46 -19.37 19.38
CA LEU A 505 7.83 -19.66 20.66
C LEU A 505 6.60 -20.56 20.48
N SER A 506 6.30 -21.41 21.46
CA SER A 506 5.04 -22.15 21.51
C SER A 506 3.85 -21.19 21.70
N ALA A 507 2.63 -21.65 21.46
CA ALA A 507 1.42 -20.84 21.66
C ALA A 507 1.31 -20.33 23.11
N GLY A 508 1.56 -21.20 24.10
CA GLY A 508 1.56 -20.83 25.51
C GLY A 508 2.66 -19.83 25.88
N GLN A 509 3.87 -20.00 25.33
CA GLN A 509 4.97 -19.06 25.55
C GLN A 509 4.65 -17.68 24.97
N ARG A 510 4.08 -17.61 23.76
CA ARG A 510 3.62 -16.32 23.19
C ARG A 510 2.58 -15.65 24.08
N GLN A 511 1.66 -16.43 24.64
CA GLN A 511 0.63 -15.93 25.52
C GLN A 511 1.18 -15.38 26.83
N LEU A 512 2.14 -16.09 27.44
CA LEU A 512 2.82 -15.62 28.65
C LEU A 512 3.59 -14.30 28.41
N VAL A 513 4.23 -14.14 27.23
CA VAL A 513 4.87 -12.87 26.84
C VAL A 513 3.81 -11.75 26.69
N ALA A 514 2.65 -12.04 26.09
CA ALA A 514 1.56 -11.08 25.99
C ALA A 514 0.97 -10.70 27.37
N PHE A 515 0.91 -11.67 28.28
CA PHE A 515 0.50 -11.40 29.67
C PHE A 515 1.53 -10.57 30.44
N ALA A 516 2.83 -10.84 30.26
CA ALA A 516 3.89 -10.01 30.83
C ALA A 516 3.83 -8.57 30.33
N ARG A 517 3.52 -8.38 29.03
CA ARG A 517 3.25 -7.07 28.43
C ARG A 517 2.08 -6.35 29.11
N ALA A 518 0.97 -7.05 29.32
CA ALA A 518 -0.22 -6.50 29.97
C ALA A 518 0.03 -6.22 31.47
N PHE A 519 0.79 -7.08 32.15
CA PHE A 519 1.18 -6.88 33.53
C PHE A 519 2.05 -5.63 33.70
N LEU A 520 3.06 -5.46 32.82
CA LEU A 520 3.96 -4.30 32.83
C LEU A 520 3.23 -2.99 32.53
N ALA A 521 2.18 -3.03 31.68
CA ALA A 521 1.35 -1.86 31.36
C ALA A 521 0.51 -1.39 32.54
N ASP A 522 0.19 -2.28 33.51
CA ASP A 522 -0.56 -2.01 34.74
C ASP A 522 -1.88 -1.24 34.52
N PRO A 523 -2.80 -1.74 33.68
CA PRO A 523 -4.04 -1.05 33.38
C PRO A 523 -5.07 -1.17 34.51
N ALA A 524 -5.97 -0.17 34.64
CA ALA A 524 -7.12 -0.25 35.52
C ALA A 524 -8.22 -1.20 35.03
N VAL A 525 -8.34 -1.34 33.68
CA VAL A 525 -9.28 -2.27 33.04
C VAL A 525 -8.52 -3.18 32.09
N LEU A 526 -8.63 -4.47 32.33
CA LEU A 526 -8.02 -5.51 31.48
C LEU A 526 -9.10 -6.26 30.72
N ILE A 527 -8.96 -6.35 29.41
CA ILE A 527 -9.85 -7.13 28.56
C ILE A 527 -9.07 -8.34 28.03
N LEU A 528 -9.60 -9.54 28.25
CA LEU A 528 -9.02 -10.78 27.77
C LEU A 528 -9.97 -11.44 26.76
N ASP A 529 -9.50 -11.64 25.52
CA ASP A 529 -10.25 -12.35 24.49
C ASP A 529 -9.63 -13.74 24.28
N GLU A 530 -10.35 -14.79 24.65
CA GLU A 530 -10.07 -16.21 24.53
C GLU A 530 -8.58 -16.62 24.62
N ALA A 531 -8.09 -16.80 25.82
CA ALA A 531 -6.65 -16.94 26.09
C ALA A 531 -6.07 -18.38 25.97
N THR A 532 -6.84 -19.46 25.67
CA THR A 532 -6.33 -20.84 25.91
C THR A 532 -6.66 -21.90 24.84
N SER A 533 -7.16 -21.55 23.67
CA SER A 533 -7.77 -22.52 22.71
C SER A 533 -6.83 -23.56 22.07
N SER A 534 -5.50 -23.45 22.22
CA SER A 534 -4.51 -24.32 21.52
C SER A 534 -3.32 -24.74 22.39
N LEU A 535 -3.54 -24.93 23.71
CA LEU A 535 -2.47 -25.25 24.65
C LEU A 535 -2.50 -26.72 25.06
N ASP A 536 -1.31 -27.30 25.34
CA ASP A 536 -1.15 -28.53 26.05
C ASP A 536 -1.47 -28.35 27.55
N VAL A 537 -1.76 -29.46 28.26
CA VAL A 537 -2.20 -29.42 29.68
C VAL A 537 -1.22 -28.69 30.60
N PRO A 538 0.12 -28.91 30.51
CA PRO A 538 1.09 -28.17 31.31
C PRO A 538 1.09 -26.67 31.02
N GLY A 539 1.02 -26.28 29.73
CA GLY A 539 0.95 -24.87 29.30
C GLY A 539 -0.34 -24.19 29.75
N GLU A 540 -1.47 -24.87 29.72
CA GLU A 540 -2.75 -24.38 30.18
C GLU A 540 -2.72 -24.01 31.68
N ARG A 541 -2.16 -24.90 32.54
CA ARG A 541 -2.03 -24.62 33.99
C ARG A 541 -1.14 -23.40 34.26
N LEU A 542 -0.10 -23.21 33.45
CA LEU A 542 0.81 -22.07 33.58
C LEU A 542 0.13 -20.76 33.18
N VAL A 543 -0.60 -20.77 32.07
CA VAL A 543 -1.39 -19.65 31.58
C VAL A 543 -2.53 -19.28 32.54
N GLN A 544 -3.21 -20.27 33.14
CA GLN A 544 -4.24 -20.02 34.15
C GLN A 544 -3.67 -19.34 35.41
N ARG A 545 -2.51 -19.77 35.88
CA ARG A 545 -1.82 -19.11 37.00
C ARG A 545 -1.45 -17.66 36.65
N ALA A 546 -0.86 -17.46 35.48
CA ALA A 546 -0.54 -16.12 34.98
C ALA A 546 -1.79 -15.24 34.88
N MET A 547 -2.91 -15.80 34.39
CA MET A 547 -4.19 -15.10 34.31
C MET A 547 -4.68 -14.63 35.67
N ARG A 548 -4.66 -15.49 36.69
CA ARG A 548 -5.03 -15.07 38.06
C ARG A 548 -4.16 -13.92 38.58
N THR A 549 -2.86 -13.95 38.26
CA THR A 549 -1.94 -12.89 38.68
C THR A 549 -2.25 -11.56 37.99
N ILE A 550 -2.54 -11.57 36.69
CA ILE A 550 -2.83 -10.31 35.98
C ILE A 550 -4.23 -9.74 36.23
N LEU A 551 -5.16 -10.57 36.71
CA LEU A 551 -6.52 -10.16 37.10
C LEU A 551 -6.60 -9.57 38.50
N ALA A 552 -5.65 -9.87 39.39
CA ALA A 552 -5.67 -9.40 40.78
C ALA A 552 -5.71 -7.87 40.85
N ASP A 553 -6.59 -7.34 41.70
CA ASP A 553 -6.75 -5.92 41.98
C ASP A 553 -7.12 -5.03 40.79
N ARG A 554 -7.67 -5.61 39.69
CA ARG A 554 -8.05 -4.90 38.44
C ARG A 554 -9.48 -5.22 38.05
N THR A 555 -10.11 -4.27 37.36
CA THR A 555 -11.36 -4.56 36.66
C THR A 555 -11.05 -5.40 35.45
N ALA A 556 -11.70 -6.54 35.27
CA ALA A 556 -11.45 -7.41 34.17
C ALA A 556 -12.72 -7.79 33.40
N LEU A 557 -12.62 -7.80 32.08
CA LEU A 557 -13.63 -8.31 31.17
C LEU A 557 -13.06 -9.49 30.39
N ILE A 558 -13.56 -10.70 30.62
CA ILE A 558 -13.01 -11.93 30.10
C ILE A 558 -14.01 -12.57 29.14
N ILE A 559 -13.68 -12.66 27.85
CA ILE A 559 -14.47 -13.44 26.90
C ILE A 559 -14.12 -14.90 27.11
N ALA A 560 -15.03 -15.66 27.72
CA ALA A 560 -14.75 -17.02 28.13
C ALA A 560 -15.35 -18.03 27.14
N HIS A 561 -14.49 -18.97 26.72
CA HIS A 561 -14.82 -20.14 25.92
C HIS A 561 -14.53 -21.47 26.62
N ARG A 562 -13.98 -21.42 27.85
CA ARG A 562 -13.67 -22.57 28.68
C ARG A 562 -14.18 -22.38 30.10
N LEU A 563 -14.55 -23.52 30.72
CA LEU A 563 -15.01 -23.54 32.11
C LEU A 563 -13.97 -22.95 33.06
N SER A 564 -12.73 -23.37 32.94
CA SER A 564 -11.62 -22.90 33.79
C SER A 564 -11.37 -21.38 33.78
N THR A 565 -11.80 -20.70 32.71
CA THR A 565 -11.76 -19.24 32.61
C THR A 565 -12.92 -18.57 33.33
N VAL A 566 -14.08 -19.23 33.36
CA VAL A 566 -15.27 -18.71 34.08
C VAL A 566 -15.13 -18.85 35.58
N GLU A 567 -14.49 -19.93 36.06
CA GLU A 567 -14.27 -20.21 37.48
C GLU A 567 -13.40 -19.15 38.23
N ILE A 568 -12.61 -18.38 37.48
CA ILE A 568 -11.78 -17.32 38.05
C ILE A 568 -12.46 -15.96 38.07
N ALA A 569 -13.68 -15.83 37.55
CA ALA A 569 -14.43 -14.57 37.49
C ALA A 569 -15.38 -14.43 38.68
N ASP A 570 -15.52 -13.21 39.21
CA ASP A 570 -16.46 -12.89 40.31
C ASP A 570 -17.92 -12.89 39.85
N ARG A 571 -18.14 -12.63 38.55
CA ARG A 571 -19.46 -12.45 37.95
C ARG A 571 -19.46 -12.99 36.51
N VAL A 572 -20.56 -13.61 36.15
CA VAL A 572 -20.80 -14.12 34.79
C VAL A 572 -21.96 -13.35 34.17
N LEU A 573 -21.77 -12.91 32.94
CA LEU A 573 -22.78 -12.33 32.08
C LEU A 573 -23.03 -13.30 30.91
N VAL A 574 -24.21 -13.86 30.83
CA VAL A 574 -24.61 -14.72 29.72
C VAL A 574 -25.24 -13.84 28.65
N MET A 575 -24.63 -13.84 27.45
CA MET A 575 -25.12 -13.05 26.32
C MET A 575 -25.82 -13.92 25.29
N ASP A 576 -26.96 -13.44 24.78
CA ASP A 576 -27.67 -14.06 23.67
C ASP A 576 -28.35 -12.98 22.82
N GLY A 577 -28.14 -13.02 21.49
CA GLY A 577 -28.70 -12.03 20.56
C GLY A 577 -28.40 -10.57 20.94
N GLY A 578 -27.19 -10.30 21.46
CA GLY A 578 -26.75 -8.97 21.89
C GLY A 578 -27.28 -8.51 23.24
N ARG A 579 -28.03 -9.34 23.97
CA ARG A 579 -28.63 -9.02 25.29
C ARG A 579 -27.97 -9.84 26.38
N ILE A 580 -27.90 -9.26 27.58
CA ILE A 580 -27.54 -10.01 28.80
C ILE A 580 -28.82 -10.70 29.27
N VAL A 581 -28.80 -12.04 29.26
CA VAL A 581 -29.97 -12.87 29.63
C VAL A 581 -29.83 -13.45 31.03
N GLU A 582 -28.60 -13.62 31.53
CA GLU A 582 -28.30 -14.04 32.91
C GLU A 582 -27.13 -13.23 33.43
N ASP A 583 -27.17 -12.90 34.73
CA ASP A 583 -26.20 -12.05 35.38
C ASP A 583 -26.10 -12.45 36.87
N GLY A 584 -24.91 -12.89 37.29
CA GLY A 584 -24.68 -13.29 38.67
C GLY A 584 -23.36 -13.97 38.93
N PRO A 585 -23.07 -14.32 40.20
CA PRO A 585 -21.91 -15.15 40.54
C PRO A 585 -21.99 -16.55 39.90
N PRO A 586 -20.83 -17.14 39.45
CA PRO A 586 -20.80 -18.45 38.81
C PRO A 586 -21.58 -19.52 39.60
N ASP A 587 -21.35 -19.65 40.88
CA ASP A 587 -21.96 -20.69 41.73
C ASP A 587 -23.49 -20.62 41.69
N ARG A 588 -24.08 -19.42 41.78
CA ARG A 588 -25.52 -19.21 41.69
C ARG A 588 -26.10 -19.61 40.35
N LEU A 589 -25.39 -19.32 39.27
CA LEU A 589 -25.86 -19.61 37.93
C LEU A 589 -25.73 -21.11 37.56
N ILE A 590 -24.79 -21.83 38.19
CA ILE A 590 -24.62 -23.28 38.05
C ILE A 590 -25.79 -24.01 38.71
N GLU A 591 -26.21 -23.59 39.89
CA GLU A 591 -27.33 -24.19 40.66
C GLU A 591 -28.69 -23.93 39.98
N GLY A 592 -28.77 -22.93 39.11
CA GLY A 592 -29.96 -22.57 38.39
C GLY A 592 -30.36 -23.56 37.25
N ALA A 593 -31.53 -23.36 36.68
CA ALA A 593 -32.00 -24.08 35.47
C ALA A 593 -31.80 -23.25 34.18
N GLY A 594 -30.91 -22.25 34.23
CA GLY A 594 -30.70 -21.32 33.14
C GLY A 594 -29.76 -21.80 32.04
N ARG A 595 -29.45 -20.92 31.10
CA ARG A 595 -28.55 -21.20 29.98
C ARG A 595 -27.14 -21.48 30.42
N PHE A 596 -26.67 -20.78 31.46
CA PHE A 596 -25.33 -21.00 32.02
C PHE A 596 -25.17 -22.40 32.58
N ALA A 597 -26.13 -22.88 33.34
CA ALA A 597 -26.16 -24.27 33.87
C ALA A 597 -26.12 -25.31 32.75
N GLY A 598 -26.80 -25.04 31.62
CA GLY A 598 -26.72 -25.88 30.42
C GLY A 598 -25.33 -25.90 29.78
N LEU A 599 -24.75 -24.74 29.60
CA LEU A 599 -23.38 -24.61 29.08
C LEU A 599 -22.34 -25.26 29.99
N HIS A 600 -22.47 -25.06 31.31
CA HIS A 600 -21.58 -25.65 32.30
C HIS A 600 -21.63 -27.19 32.25
N ARG A 601 -22.84 -27.80 32.17
CA ARG A 601 -22.97 -29.25 31.98
C ARG A 601 -22.34 -29.75 30.70
N ALA A 602 -22.59 -29.08 29.57
CA ALA A 602 -21.96 -29.43 28.30
C ALA A 602 -20.42 -29.36 28.33
N TRP A 603 -19.85 -28.41 29.07
CA TRP A 603 -18.41 -28.34 29.27
C TRP A 603 -17.88 -29.50 30.12
N LEU A 604 -18.57 -29.86 31.22
CA LEU A 604 -18.21 -31.01 32.06
C LEU A 604 -18.31 -32.34 31.28
N ASP A 605 -19.35 -32.53 30.48
CA ASP A 605 -19.53 -33.72 29.63
C ASP A 605 -18.36 -33.83 28.63
N SER A 606 -17.94 -32.71 28.03
CA SER A 606 -16.81 -32.69 27.08
C SER A 606 -15.45 -33.03 27.75
N ILE A 607 -15.31 -32.84 29.04
CA ILE A 607 -14.11 -33.21 29.82
C ILE A 607 -14.17 -34.68 30.24
N SER A 608 -15.36 -35.20 30.57
CA SER A 608 -15.54 -36.61 31.02
C SER A 608 -15.43 -37.61 29.87
N ASP A 609 -15.72 -37.20 28.63
CA ASP A 609 -15.58 -38.06 27.42
C ASP A 609 -14.13 -38.22 26.92
N LEU A 610 -13.13 -37.64 27.60
CA LEU A 610 -11.74 -37.94 27.32
C LEU A 610 -11.42 -39.34 27.89
N PRO A 611 -11.01 -40.31 27.06
CA PRO A 611 -10.65 -41.64 27.56
C PRO A 611 -9.54 -41.48 28.60
N ASN A 612 -9.75 -42.07 29.79
CA ASN A 612 -8.72 -42.22 30.80
C ASN A 612 -7.52 -42.93 30.16
N VAL A 613 -6.47 -42.19 29.88
CA VAL A 613 -5.16 -42.79 29.54
C VAL A 613 -4.61 -43.30 30.84
N PRO A 614 -4.42 -44.64 31.01
CA PRO A 614 -3.80 -45.16 32.21
C PRO A 614 -2.37 -44.62 32.31
N GLU A 615 -1.93 -44.34 33.53
CA GLU A 615 -0.60 -43.85 33.92
C GLU A 615 0.53 -44.75 33.43
#